data_480f98422dd399510199e57a13487e74
#
_entry.id   480f98422dd399510199e57a13487e74
#
_cell.length_a   1.000
_cell.length_b   1.000
_cell.length_c   1.000
_cell.angle_alpha   90.00
_cell.angle_beta   90.00
_cell.angle_gamma   90.00
#
_symmetry.space_group_name_H-M   'P 1'
#
loop_
_entity.id
_entity.type
_entity.pdbx_description
1 polymer ?
#
loop_
_entity_poly.entity_id
_entity_poly.type
_entity_poly.pdbx_seq_one_letter_code
_entity_poly.pdbx_strand_id
1 'polypeptide(L)'
;MTSMTNVTLADLDLFEQAPPWELFDELRAKAPVHWDEEEAPNHGFWSLTGYHDIVRVLRDTETFSSEKGTVNLEELDADQIEARKSMLETDGVRHRALRRLMQGEFTPKAVAGYETFLRGLTATTLDQAFALGEFDFVAEVAADFPIRVLARMLDVPDADIHQLIDWGNRMVGNTDPEHADVLADSEESERYRLLPFRSPAAQEVFDYGRALADRRRGRTGVDLVSRLVNQEPMDGIALTERDFNSYFLLLVVAGNETTRHTITHSMNYLMQNPDQLELLQERPELIPWAVEEFLRLASPVYHFRRTATRDTEIRGEAIKQGDKVVTWFAAGNRDPQVFDDPYRMDVTRNPNEHMAFGRGGPHMCMGNALARLEIKIMFEDLLPRITSVQQMGEVSRLRSNFINGIKRFPVKVELR
;
A
#
# COMPACT_ATOMS: atom_id res chain seq x y z
N MET A 1 -13.46 -22.39 19.37
CA MET A 1 -14.27 -21.25 18.93
C MET A 1 -14.07 -20.17 19.97
N THR A 2 -13.17 -19.23 19.70
CA THR A 2 -12.97 -18.05 20.55
C THR A 2 -14.22 -17.17 20.40
N SER A 3 -14.81 -16.76 21.51
CA SER A 3 -15.99 -15.89 21.49
C SER A 3 -15.63 -14.56 20.81
N MET A 4 -16.44 -14.05 19.89
CA MET A 4 -16.31 -12.74 19.23
C MET A 4 -16.13 -11.55 20.19
N THR A 5 -16.31 -11.75 21.48
CA THR A 5 -16.39 -10.70 22.50
C THR A 5 -15.03 -10.12 22.93
N ASN A 6 -13.88 -10.64 22.45
CA ASN A 6 -12.56 -10.21 22.93
C ASN A 6 -11.48 -10.06 21.86
N VAL A 7 -11.78 -10.13 20.55
CA VAL A 7 -10.78 -9.96 19.49
C VAL A 7 -11.13 -8.71 18.70
N THR A 8 -10.25 -7.74 18.68
CA THR A 8 -10.38 -6.50 17.88
C THR A 8 -9.44 -6.51 16.71
N LEU A 9 -9.85 -5.92 15.58
CA LEU A 9 -9.00 -5.68 14.42
C LEU A 9 -7.95 -4.57 14.66
N ALA A 10 -7.95 -3.96 15.85
CA ALA A 10 -6.86 -3.08 16.28
C ALA A 10 -5.60 -3.85 16.74
N ASP A 11 -5.76 -5.13 17.14
CA ASP A 11 -4.65 -5.96 17.64
C ASP A 11 -3.63 -6.27 16.55
N LEU A 12 -2.43 -5.69 16.68
CA LEU A 12 -1.34 -5.84 15.72
C LEU A 12 -0.73 -7.25 15.70
N ASP A 13 -0.70 -7.92 16.85
CA ASP A 13 -0.11 -9.26 16.99
C ASP A 13 -0.93 -10.31 16.24
N LEU A 14 -2.24 -10.05 16.09
CA LEU A 14 -3.12 -10.86 15.25
C LEU A 14 -2.64 -10.92 13.79
N PHE A 15 -2.11 -9.81 13.26
CA PHE A 15 -1.69 -9.69 11.86
C PHE A 15 -0.25 -10.16 11.63
N GLU A 16 0.57 -10.22 12.67
CA GLU A 16 1.96 -10.68 12.56
C GLU A 16 2.05 -12.17 12.22
N GLN A 17 1.22 -13.01 12.81
CA GLN A 17 1.22 -14.45 12.56
C GLN A 17 0.64 -14.79 11.19
N ALA A 18 -0.56 -14.28 10.89
CA ALA A 18 -1.23 -14.43 9.61
C ALA A 18 -2.34 -13.38 9.47
N PRO A 19 -2.76 -13.02 8.23
CA PRO A 19 -3.95 -12.20 8.08
C PRO A 19 -5.17 -12.91 8.70
N PRO A 20 -6.03 -12.22 9.46
CA PRO A 20 -7.12 -12.83 10.23
C PRO A 20 -8.33 -13.17 9.33
N TRP A 21 -8.12 -14.05 8.35
CA TRP A 21 -9.13 -14.38 7.35
C TRP A 21 -10.41 -14.94 7.95
N GLU A 22 -10.30 -15.84 8.92
CA GLU A 22 -11.45 -16.44 9.60
C GLU A 22 -12.28 -15.37 10.34
N LEU A 23 -11.63 -14.41 10.98
CA LEU A 23 -12.30 -13.30 11.65
C LEU A 23 -13.00 -12.38 10.64
N PHE A 24 -12.36 -12.06 9.51
CA PHE A 24 -13.01 -11.28 8.45
C PHE A 24 -14.24 -12.00 7.88
N ASP A 25 -14.19 -13.31 7.70
CA ASP A 25 -15.31 -14.11 7.20
C ASP A 25 -16.45 -14.17 8.24
N GLU A 26 -16.11 -14.35 9.51
CA GLU A 26 -17.08 -14.37 10.59
C GLU A 26 -17.80 -13.02 10.72
N LEU A 27 -17.04 -11.91 10.74
CA LEU A 27 -17.59 -10.55 10.79
C LEU A 27 -18.47 -10.29 9.56
N ARG A 28 -18.01 -10.61 8.36
CA ARG A 28 -18.78 -10.41 7.13
C ARG A 28 -20.11 -11.15 7.15
N ALA A 29 -20.11 -12.38 7.69
CA ALA A 29 -21.31 -13.21 7.73
C ALA A 29 -22.31 -12.79 8.82
N LYS A 30 -21.86 -12.32 9.99
CA LYS A 30 -22.69 -12.08 11.17
C LYS A 30 -22.91 -10.60 11.50
N ALA A 31 -21.89 -9.77 11.30
CA ALA A 31 -21.87 -8.36 11.65
C ALA A 31 -20.97 -7.58 10.65
N PRO A 32 -21.38 -7.44 9.35
CA PRO A 32 -20.55 -6.82 8.32
C PRO A 32 -20.25 -5.33 8.59
N VAL A 33 -20.97 -4.72 9.50
CA VAL A 33 -20.70 -3.41 10.12
C VAL A 33 -20.55 -3.68 11.62
N HIS A 34 -19.33 -3.71 12.12
CA HIS A 34 -18.99 -4.12 13.47
C HIS A 34 -18.29 -3.01 14.22
N TRP A 35 -18.64 -2.80 15.50
CA TRP A 35 -17.92 -1.89 16.37
C TRP A 35 -16.76 -2.62 17.04
N ASP A 36 -15.54 -2.17 16.75
CA ASP A 36 -14.31 -2.59 17.41
C ASP A 36 -14.01 -1.65 18.58
N GLU A 37 -13.93 -2.21 19.78
CA GLU A 37 -13.50 -1.49 20.97
C GLU A 37 -11.99 -1.25 20.92
N GLU A 38 -11.55 -0.07 21.36
CA GLU A 38 -10.15 0.25 21.63
C GLU A 38 -9.99 0.71 23.09
N GLU A 39 -8.80 0.51 23.63
CA GLU A 39 -8.47 1.03 24.95
C GLU A 39 -8.31 2.55 24.94
N ALA A 40 -8.75 3.20 26.02
CA ALA A 40 -8.56 4.64 26.17
C ALA A 40 -7.05 5.02 26.04
N PRO A 41 -6.70 6.14 25.37
CA PRO A 41 -7.57 7.26 25.00
C PRO A 41 -8.32 7.09 23.66
N ASN A 42 -8.16 5.99 22.96
CA ASN A 42 -8.84 5.71 21.70
C ASN A 42 -10.34 5.46 21.91
N HIS A 43 -11.16 5.69 20.88
CA HIS A 43 -12.62 5.66 20.99
C HIS A 43 -13.28 4.48 20.27
N GLY A 44 -12.49 3.52 19.77
CA GLY A 44 -13.01 2.45 18.93
C GLY A 44 -13.35 2.90 17.50
N PHE A 45 -13.83 1.96 16.67
CA PHE A 45 -14.14 2.23 15.27
C PHE A 45 -15.15 1.24 14.69
N TRP A 46 -15.83 1.65 13.63
CA TRP A 46 -16.68 0.80 12.81
C TRP A 46 -15.87 0.07 11.76
N SER A 47 -15.81 -1.24 11.82
CA SER A 47 -15.23 -2.12 10.80
C SER A 47 -16.24 -2.48 9.72
N LEU A 48 -15.91 -2.20 8.47
CA LEU A 48 -16.67 -2.62 7.31
C LEU A 48 -15.93 -3.75 6.59
N THR A 49 -16.56 -4.93 6.51
CA THR A 49 -16.00 -6.13 5.89
C THR A 49 -16.72 -6.54 4.61
N GLY A 50 -17.92 -6.00 4.34
CA GLY A 50 -18.68 -6.24 3.12
C GLY A 50 -18.25 -5.35 1.96
N TYR A 51 -18.05 -5.92 0.78
CA TYR A 51 -17.57 -5.24 -0.42
C TYR A 51 -18.38 -3.98 -0.78
N HIS A 52 -19.71 -4.10 -0.83
CA HIS A 52 -20.57 -3.01 -1.26
C HIS A 52 -20.61 -1.85 -0.28
N ASP A 53 -20.51 -2.12 1.01
CA ASP A 53 -20.47 -1.09 2.07
C ASP A 53 -19.14 -0.33 2.00
N ILE A 54 -18.03 -1.03 1.78
CA ILE A 54 -16.72 -0.42 1.55
C ILE A 54 -16.76 0.52 0.35
N VAL A 55 -17.28 0.05 -0.79
CA VAL A 55 -17.40 0.88 -2.01
C VAL A 55 -18.27 2.12 -1.78
N ARG A 56 -19.38 1.97 -1.02
CA ARG A 56 -20.26 3.10 -0.66
C ARG A 56 -19.48 4.17 0.11
N VAL A 57 -18.74 3.77 1.16
CA VAL A 57 -17.96 4.68 2.00
C VAL A 57 -16.85 5.36 1.21
N LEU A 58 -16.14 4.64 0.35
CA LEU A 58 -15.07 5.22 -0.48
C LEU A 58 -15.58 6.25 -1.49
N ARG A 59 -16.83 6.16 -1.94
CA ARG A 59 -17.45 7.08 -2.92
C ARG A 59 -18.04 8.31 -2.27
N ASP A 60 -18.57 8.19 -1.06
CA ASP A 60 -19.27 9.26 -0.34
C ASP A 60 -18.32 10.03 0.56
N THR A 61 -17.43 10.83 -0.04
CA THR A 61 -16.46 11.66 0.70
C THR A 61 -17.08 12.86 1.42
N GLU A 62 -18.35 13.19 1.15
CA GLU A 62 -19.07 14.23 1.89
C GLU A 62 -19.49 13.72 3.27
N THR A 63 -19.93 12.46 3.36
CA THR A 63 -20.31 11.81 4.62
C THR A 63 -19.12 11.18 5.32
N PHE A 64 -18.16 10.61 4.57
CA PHE A 64 -17.01 9.86 5.10
C PHE A 64 -15.70 10.52 4.64
N SER A 65 -15.21 11.46 5.43
CA SER A 65 -14.08 12.32 5.12
C SER A 65 -12.74 11.65 5.39
N SER A 66 -11.77 11.91 4.52
CA SER A 66 -10.35 11.64 4.77
C SER A 66 -9.67 12.78 5.55
N GLU A 67 -10.25 13.99 5.52
CA GLU A 67 -9.65 15.22 6.08
C GLU A 67 -9.85 15.37 7.59
N LYS A 68 -10.81 14.64 8.18
CA LYS A 68 -11.17 14.74 9.61
C LYS A 68 -10.39 13.77 10.52
N GLY A 69 -9.29 13.25 10.04
CA GLY A 69 -8.43 12.31 10.76
C GLY A 69 -7.23 11.92 9.90
N THR A 70 -6.82 10.67 9.99
CA THR A 70 -5.82 10.06 9.13
C THR A 70 -6.40 8.84 8.40
N VAL A 71 -5.64 8.23 7.52
CA VAL A 71 -6.05 7.03 6.78
C VAL A 71 -5.85 5.71 7.55
N ASN A 72 -5.10 5.75 8.65
CA ASN A 72 -4.90 4.62 9.58
C ASN A 72 -5.76 4.77 10.84
N LEU A 73 -5.63 3.84 11.81
CA LEU A 73 -6.48 3.80 13.01
C LEU A 73 -6.12 4.85 14.07
N GLU A 74 -4.94 5.44 13.99
CA GLU A 74 -4.41 6.35 15.01
C GLU A 74 -5.37 7.51 15.30
N GLU A 75 -5.58 7.81 16.58
CA GLU A 75 -6.27 9.03 16.99
C GLU A 75 -5.32 10.22 16.88
N LEU A 76 -5.80 11.27 16.23
CA LEU A 76 -5.03 12.51 16.04
C LEU A 76 -5.77 13.69 16.64
N ASP A 77 -5.03 14.54 17.37
CA ASP A 77 -5.50 15.86 17.76
C ASP A 77 -5.44 16.87 16.58
N ALA A 78 -5.97 18.06 16.80
CA ALA A 78 -6.05 19.08 15.75
C ALA A 78 -4.66 19.49 15.20
N ASP A 79 -3.65 19.55 16.08
CA ASP A 79 -2.28 19.93 15.70
C ASP A 79 -1.63 18.83 14.86
N GLN A 80 -1.86 17.57 15.22
CA GLN A 80 -1.37 16.41 14.46
C GLN A 80 -2.03 16.32 13.08
N ILE A 81 -3.36 16.49 13.01
CA ILE A 81 -4.09 16.53 11.74
C ILE A 81 -3.52 17.60 10.81
N GLU A 82 -3.31 18.81 11.33
CA GLU A 82 -2.76 19.89 10.52
C GLU A 82 -1.30 19.65 10.13
N ALA A 83 -0.47 19.18 11.06
CA ALA A 83 0.96 18.94 10.80
C ALA A 83 1.22 17.82 9.78
N ARG A 84 0.40 16.74 9.82
CA ARG A 84 0.57 15.55 8.97
C ARG A 84 -0.25 15.59 7.69
N LYS A 85 -1.00 16.66 7.45
CA LYS A 85 -1.91 16.76 6.31
C LYS A 85 -1.20 16.57 4.98
N SER A 86 -1.62 15.55 4.24
CA SER A 86 -1.14 15.21 2.92
C SER A 86 -2.28 15.21 1.89
N MET A 87 -1.99 14.83 0.65
CA MET A 87 -3.05 14.63 -0.35
C MET A 87 -4.05 13.54 0.09
N LEU A 88 -3.60 12.52 0.84
CA LEU A 88 -4.48 11.46 1.35
C LEU A 88 -5.45 11.96 2.42
N GLU A 89 -5.02 12.93 3.23
CA GLU A 89 -5.80 13.58 4.29
C GLU A 89 -6.40 14.91 3.82
N THR A 90 -6.86 14.98 2.58
CA THR A 90 -7.61 16.13 2.03
C THR A 90 -8.80 15.64 1.22
N ASP A 91 -9.85 16.46 1.17
CA ASP A 91 -11.05 16.17 0.38
C ASP A 91 -11.37 17.32 -0.60
N GLY A 92 -12.39 17.15 -1.41
CA GLY A 92 -13.02 18.16 -2.22
C GLY A 92 -12.10 18.87 -3.21
N VAL A 93 -12.13 20.20 -3.23
CA VAL A 93 -11.40 21.02 -4.21
C VAL A 93 -9.89 20.92 -4.03
N ARG A 94 -9.42 20.95 -2.78
CA ARG A 94 -7.97 20.88 -2.49
C ARG A 94 -7.39 19.54 -2.92
N HIS A 95 -8.05 18.42 -2.56
CA HIS A 95 -7.63 17.08 -3.01
C HIS A 95 -7.51 17.02 -4.54
N ARG A 96 -8.54 17.50 -5.27
CA ARG A 96 -8.51 17.48 -6.74
C ARG A 96 -7.36 18.32 -7.31
N ALA A 97 -7.11 19.50 -6.74
CA ALA A 97 -6.02 20.37 -7.19
C ALA A 97 -4.66 19.71 -6.95
N LEU A 98 -4.40 19.22 -5.73
CA LEU A 98 -3.18 18.50 -5.41
C LEU A 98 -3.00 17.29 -6.34
N ARG A 99 -4.02 16.45 -6.51
CA ARG A 99 -3.95 15.27 -7.38
C ARG A 99 -3.59 15.60 -8.83
N ARG A 100 -4.14 16.70 -9.38
CA ARG A 100 -3.85 17.12 -10.77
C ARG A 100 -2.40 17.48 -11.01
N LEU A 101 -1.67 17.93 -9.97
CA LEU A 101 -0.25 18.27 -10.09
C LEU A 101 0.59 17.10 -10.63
N MET A 102 0.19 15.86 -10.31
CA MET A 102 0.99 14.67 -10.57
C MET A 102 0.30 13.60 -11.41
N GLN A 103 -1.04 13.62 -11.51
CA GLN A 103 -1.76 12.53 -12.16
C GLN A 103 -1.35 12.29 -13.63
N GLY A 104 -0.85 13.31 -14.31
CA GLY A 104 -0.37 13.22 -15.70
C GLY A 104 0.80 12.25 -15.86
N GLU A 105 1.64 12.14 -14.84
CA GLU A 105 2.83 11.30 -14.83
C GLU A 105 2.51 9.81 -14.58
N PHE A 106 1.32 9.52 -14.04
CA PHE A 106 0.85 8.18 -13.72
C PHE A 106 -0.22 7.67 -14.70
N THR A 107 -0.43 8.36 -15.82
CA THR A 107 -1.31 7.84 -16.87
C THR A 107 -0.68 6.61 -17.54
N PRO A 108 -1.48 5.68 -18.09
CA PRO A 108 -0.93 4.52 -18.81
C PRO A 108 0.07 4.90 -19.91
N LYS A 109 -0.16 6.03 -20.60
CA LYS A 109 0.75 6.54 -21.65
C LYS A 109 2.09 7.01 -21.08
N ALA A 110 2.09 7.74 -19.96
CA ALA A 110 3.33 8.20 -19.32
C ALA A 110 4.11 7.02 -18.74
N VAL A 111 3.40 6.11 -18.05
CA VAL A 111 3.97 4.90 -17.44
C VAL A 111 4.60 3.97 -18.48
N ALA A 112 4.01 3.82 -19.68
CA ALA A 112 4.58 3.01 -20.76
C ALA A 112 5.99 3.49 -21.18
N GLY A 113 6.31 4.77 -20.94
CA GLY A 113 7.67 5.29 -21.19
C GLY A 113 8.76 4.65 -20.31
N TYR A 114 8.39 4.01 -19.20
CA TYR A 114 9.33 3.34 -18.29
C TYR A 114 9.55 1.85 -18.64
N GLU A 115 8.81 1.28 -19.59
CA GLU A 115 8.84 -0.16 -19.87
C GLU A 115 10.24 -0.69 -20.19
N THR A 116 11.01 -0.01 -21.05
CA THR A 116 12.37 -0.43 -21.40
C THR A 116 13.29 -0.45 -20.18
N PHE A 117 13.19 0.58 -19.32
CA PHE A 117 13.96 0.65 -18.08
C PHE A 117 13.56 -0.48 -17.12
N LEU A 118 12.26 -0.71 -16.94
CA LEU A 118 11.74 -1.78 -16.10
C LEU A 118 12.21 -3.16 -16.54
N ARG A 119 12.17 -3.45 -17.84
CA ARG A 119 12.65 -4.75 -18.36
C ARG A 119 14.15 -4.95 -18.13
N GLY A 120 14.96 -3.93 -18.34
CA GLY A 120 16.41 -3.99 -18.04
C GLY A 120 16.68 -4.19 -16.54
N LEU A 121 15.94 -3.48 -15.70
CA LEU A 121 16.05 -3.60 -14.25
C LEU A 121 15.65 -5.01 -13.78
N THR A 122 14.49 -5.52 -14.25
CA THR A 122 14.01 -6.86 -13.90
C THR A 122 15.03 -7.93 -14.30
N ALA A 123 15.54 -7.89 -15.53
CA ALA A 123 16.53 -8.86 -16.00
C ALA A 123 17.77 -8.86 -15.10
N THR A 124 18.31 -7.68 -14.77
CA THR A 124 19.49 -7.56 -13.89
C THR A 124 19.21 -8.07 -12.48
N THR A 125 18.08 -7.71 -11.88
CA THR A 125 17.67 -8.16 -10.55
C THR A 125 17.55 -9.67 -10.49
N LEU A 126 16.88 -10.29 -11.46
CA LEU A 126 16.70 -11.75 -11.52
C LEU A 126 18.03 -12.48 -11.79
N ASP A 127 18.89 -11.96 -12.67
CA ASP A 127 20.22 -12.54 -12.93
C ASP A 127 21.05 -12.59 -11.64
N GLN A 128 21.04 -11.51 -10.84
CA GLN A 128 21.75 -11.43 -9.58
C GLN A 128 21.18 -12.38 -8.53
N ALA A 129 19.86 -12.40 -8.34
CA ALA A 129 19.21 -13.27 -7.39
C ALA A 129 19.41 -14.76 -7.73
N PHE A 130 19.25 -15.12 -8.99
CA PHE A 130 19.39 -16.52 -9.44
C PHE A 130 20.83 -17.04 -9.34
N ALA A 131 21.83 -16.17 -9.42
CA ALA A 131 23.23 -16.55 -9.21
C ALA A 131 23.50 -17.02 -7.77
N LEU A 132 22.66 -16.66 -6.80
CA LEU A 132 22.77 -17.09 -5.40
C LEU A 132 22.23 -18.52 -5.19
N GLY A 133 21.31 -18.99 -6.04
CA GLY A 133 20.68 -20.32 -5.96
C GLY A 133 19.63 -20.43 -4.84
N GLU A 134 19.98 -20.04 -3.62
CA GLU A 134 19.12 -19.91 -2.45
C GLU A 134 19.24 -18.50 -1.91
N PHE A 135 18.12 -17.77 -1.75
CA PHE A 135 18.12 -16.37 -1.39
C PHE A 135 16.80 -15.94 -0.71
N ASP A 136 16.82 -14.78 -0.08
CA ASP A 136 15.59 -14.13 0.37
C ASP A 136 14.93 -13.36 -0.78
N PHE A 137 13.75 -13.79 -1.19
CA PHE A 137 13.02 -13.20 -2.32
C PHE A 137 12.65 -11.73 -2.07
N VAL A 138 12.40 -11.36 -0.80
CA VAL A 138 12.12 -9.95 -0.46
C VAL A 138 13.35 -9.11 -0.68
N ALA A 139 14.48 -9.51 -0.09
CA ALA A 139 15.71 -8.71 -0.13
C ALA A 139 16.30 -8.62 -1.55
N GLU A 140 16.35 -9.75 -2.28
CA GLU A 140 17.08 -9.83 -3.54
C GLU A 140 16.23 -9.48 -4.78
N VAL A 141 14.88 -9.57 -4.67
CA VAL A 141 14.00 -9.32 -5.82
C VAL A 141 12.99 -8.22 -5.55
N ALA A 142 12.21 -8.32 -4.47
CA ALA A 142 11.01 -7.50 -4.35
C ALA A 142 11.28 -6.10 -3.76
N ALA A 143 12.25 -5.95 -2.86
CA ALA A 143 12.47 -4.69 -2.13
C ALA A 143 13.12 -3.60 -2.98
N ASP A 144 14.12 -3.95 -3.77
CA ASP A 144 14.92 -2.99 -4.52
C ASP A 144 14.23 -2.54 -5.82
N PHE A 145 13.40 -3.39 -6.40
CA PHE A 145 12.79 -3.17 -7.71
C PHE A 145 11.87 -1.94 -7.77
N PRO A 146 10.82 -1.78 -6.94
CA PRO A 146 9.92 -0.63 -7.04
C PRO A 146 10.61 0.69 -6.67
N ILE A 147 11.53 0.66 -5.71
CA ILE A 147 12.21 1.87 -5.26
C ILE A 147 13.18 2.42 -6.32
N ARG A 148 13.81 1.57 -7.13
CA ARG A 148 14.62 2.01 -8.27
C ARG A 148 13.79 2.71 -9.34
N VAL A 149 12.57 2.24 -9.55
CA VAL A 149 11.63 2.91 -10.48
C VAL A 149 11.28 4.29 -9.94
N LEU A 150 10.94 4.37 -8.67
CA LEU A 150 10.65 5.65 -8.02
C LEU A 150 11.86 6.59 -8.02
N ALA A 151 13.06 6.09 -7.68
CA ALA A 151 14.31 6.85 -7.73
C ALA A 151 14.55 7.42 -9.13
N ARG A 152 14.31 6.62 -10.18
CA ARG A 152 14.37 7.09 -11.56
C ARG A 152 13.36 8.21 -11.88
N MET A 153 12.13 8.09 -11.38
CA MET A 153 11.09 9.11 -11.56
C MET A 153 11.40 10.41 -10.82
N LEU A 154 12.01 10.31 -9.64
CA LEU A 154 12.42 11.44 -8.80
C LEU A 154 13.79 12.01 -9.15
N ASP A 155 14.54 11.37 -10.05
CA ASP A 155 15.95 11.64 -10.35
C ASP A 155 16.83 11.66 -9.09
N VAL A 156 16.63 10.62 -8.26
CA VAL A 156 17.44 10.36 -7.07
C VAL A 156 18.68 9.56 -7.48
N PRO A 157 19.89 9.90 -6.99
CA PRO A 157 21.11 9.16 -7.27
C PRO A 157 21.02 7.69 -6.81
N ASP A 158 21.62 6.78 -7.58
CA ASP A 158 21.66 5.34 -7.23
C ASP A 158 22.29 5.08 -5.84
N ALA A 159 23.26 5.91 -5.44
CA ALA A 159 23.90 5.82 -4.13
C ALA A 159 22.94 6.02 -2.95
N ASP A 160 21.82 6.71 -3.16
CA ASP A 160 20.85 7.07 -2.12
C ASP A 160 19.66 6.07 -2.06
N ILE A 161 19.59 5.09 -2.97
CA ILE A 161 18.45 4.16 -3.06
C ILE A 161 18.26 3.36 -1.77
N HIS A 162 19.34 2.86 -1.17
CA HIS A 162 19.25 2.11 0.08
C HIS A 162 18.67 2.95 1.22
N GLN A 163 18.92 4.26 1.22
CA GLN A 163 18.34 5.17 2.21
C GLN A 163 16.83 5.32 2.02
N LEU A 164 16.35 5.36 0.78
CA LEU A 164 14.90 5.38 0.49
C LEU A 164 14.21 4.10 0.99
N ILE A 165 14.86 2.93 0.82
CA ILE A 165 14.36 1.64 1.33
C ILE A 165 14.30 1.67 2.86
N ASP A 166 15.38 2.10 3.52
CA ASP A 166 15.47 2.21 4.97
C ASP A 166 14.35 3.09 5.54
N TRP A 167 14.17 4.28 4.99
CA TRP A 167 13.08 5.17 5.41
C TRP A 167 11.70 4.55 5.23
N GLY A 168 11.45 3.85 4.10
CA GLY A 168 10.21 3.13 3.85
C GLY A 168 9.95 2.09 4.94
N ASN A 169 10.92 1.24 5.23
CA ASN A 169 10.84 0.22 6.26
C ASN A 169 10.55 0.81 7.66
N ARG A 170 11.28 1.86 8.06
CA ARG A 170 11.13 2.52 9.36
C ARG A 170 9.80 3.25 9.52
N MET A 171 9.23 3.80 8.43
CA MET A 171 7.92 4.46 8.46
C MET A 171 6.77 3.46 8.44
N VAL A 172 6.78 2.52 7.50
CA VAL A 172 5.70 1.54 7.33
C VAL A 172 5.72 0.50 8.45
N GLY A 173 6.91 0.12 8.90
CA GLY A 173 7.13 -0.77 10.03
C GLY A 173 7.17 -0.08 11.39
N ASN A 174 6.53 1.08 11.55
CA ASN A 174 6.54 1.87 12.78
C ASN A 174 5.93 1.16 14.01
N THR A 175 5.23 0.07 13.82
CA THR A 175 4.67 -0.79 14.87
C THR A 175 5.39 -2.14 15.00
N ASP A 176 6.41 -2.39 14.15
CA ASP A 176 7.22 -3.62 14.16
C ASP A 176 8.57 -3.36 14.84
N PRO A 177 8.91 -4.10 15.92
CA PRO A 177 10.15 -3.88 16.67
C PRO A 177 11.43 -4.07 15.84
N GLU A 178 11.37 -4.77 14.72
CA GLU A 178 12.52 -4.99 13.83
C GLU A 178 12.85 -3.77 12.98
N HIS A 179 11.84 -2.93 12.68
CA HIS A 179 11.99 -1.81 11.75
C HIS A 179 11.89 -0.44 12.43
N ALA A 180 11.06 -0.32 13.46
CA ALA A 180 10.79 0.96 14.11
C ALA A 180 12.00 1.50 14.88
N ASP A 181 12.35 2.78 14.67
CA ASP A 181 13.28 3.47 15.57
C ASP A 181 12.68 3.62 16.98
N VAL A 182 11.38 3.89 17.00
CA VAL A 182 10.54 4.00 18.19
C VAL A 182 9.17 3.43 17.80
N LEU A 183 8.68 2.48 18.57
CA LEU A 183 7.37 1.89 18.33
C LEU A 183 6.27 2.95 18.43
N ALA A 184 5.43 3.06 17.42
CA ALA A 184 4.37 4.08 17.34
C ALA A 184 3.32 3.95 18.44
N ASP A 185 3.14 2.74 18.99
CA ASP A 185 2.25 2.42 20.11
C ASP A 185 2.92 2.60 21.50
N SER A 186 4.17 3.11 21.57
CA SER A 186 4.89 3.40 22.80
C SER A 186 4.76 4.87 23.23
N GLU A 187 4.89 5.13 24.56
CA GLU A 187 4.91 6.51 25.09
C GLU A 187 6.07 7.33 24.50
N GLU A 188 7.19 6.71 24.18
CA GLU A 188 8.36 7.40 23.61
C GLU A 188 8.06 8.03 22.25
N SER A 189 7.09 7.49 21.50
CA SER A 189 6.67 8.02 20.19
C SER A 189 6.02 9.41 20.26
N GLU A 190 5.59 9.84 21.45
CA GLU A 190 4.91 11.13 21.64
C GLU A 190 5.79 12.33 21.23
N ARG A 191 7.10 12.23 21.38
CA ARG A 191 8.06 13.27 20.90
C ARG A 191 8.01 13.47 19.38
N TYR A 192 7.53 12.47 18.62
CA TYR A 192 7.38 12.49 17.15
C TYR A 192 5.92 12.64 16.71
N ARG A 193 4.99 12.95 17.60
CA ARG A 193 3.56 12.98 17.34
C ARG A 193 3.14 13.87 16.15
N LEU A 194 3.93 14.90 15.82
CA LEU A 194 3.68 15.78 14.67
C LEU A 194 4.27 15.26 13.34
N LEU A 195 5.06 14.20 13.37
CA LEU A 195 5.62 13.59 12.17
C LEU A 195 4.71 12.46 11.66
N PRO A 196 4.57 12.29 10.33
CA PRO A 196 3.90 11.13 9.76
C PRO A 196 4.47 9.83 10.33
N PHE A 197 3.61 8.85 10.57
CA PHE A 197 3.96 7.54 11.14
C PHE A 197 4.57 7.60 12.56
N ARG A 198 4.57 8.74 13.25
CA ARG A 198 5.34 8.97 14.49
C ARG A 198 6.80 8.53 14.35
N SER A 199 7.37 8.67 13.17
CA SER A 199 8.72 8.16 12.85
C SER A 199 9.71 9.31 12.61
N PRO A 200 10.91 9.27 13.22
CA PRO A 200 11.98 10.21 12.90
C PRO A 200 12.44 10.11 11.44
N ALA A 201 12.27 8.93 10.79
CA ALA A 201 12.54 8.77 9.36
C ALA A 201 11.73 9.74 8.49
N ALA A 202 10.52 10.15 8.90
CA ALA A 202 9.74 11.13 8.17
C ALA A 202 10.43 12.50 8.10
N GLN A 203 11.14 12.90 9.18
CA GLN A 203 11.94 14.13 9.18
C GLN A 203 13.12 14.02 8.23
N GLU A 204 13.80 12.87 8.21
CA GLU A 204 14.94 12.62 7.31
C GLU A 204 14.49 12.69 5.84
N VAL A 205 13.33 12.11 5.51
CA VAL A 205 12.72 12.20 4.17
C VAL A 205 12.40 13.65 3.80
N PHE A 206 11.87 14.45 4.73
CA PHE A 206 11.59 15.86 4.50
C PHE A 206 12.87 16.67 4.25
N ASP A 207 13.92 16.43 5.03
CA ASP A 207 15.21 17.11 4.87
C ASP A 207 15.84 16.77 3.52
N TYR A 208 15.85 15.51 3.13
CA TYR A 208 16.34 15.05 1.84
C TYR A 208 15.52 15.63 0.68
N GLY A 209 14.19 15.55 0.77
CA GLY A 209 13.29 16.12 -0.23
C GLY A 209 13.50 17.61 -0.44
N ARG A 210 13.64 18.41 0.66
CA ARG A 210 13.97 19.83 0.59
C ARG A 210 15.30 20.08 -0.12
N ALA A 211 16.34 19.32 0.21
CA ALA A 211 17.63 19.46 -0.45
C ALA A 211 17.57 19.15 -1.95
N LEU A 212 16.74 18.18 -2.37
CA LEU A 212 16.46 17.94 -3.79
C LEU A 212 15.70 19.10 -4.41
N ALA A 213 14.64 19.60 -3.76
CA ALA A 213 13.81 20.71 -4.22
C ALA A 213 14.65 21.96 -4.47
N ASP A 214 15.53 22.32 -3.55
CA ASP A 214 16.38 23.51 -3.65
C ASP A 214 17.35 23.41 -4.83
N ARG A 215 17.86 22.22 -5.13
CA ARG A 215 18.71 21.98 -6.32
C ARG A 215 17.95 22.09 -7.65
N ARG A 216 16.62 21.85 -7.65
CA ARG A 216 15.75 21.81 -8.83
C ARG A 216 14.97 23.12 -9.08
N ARG A 217 14.76 23.93 -8.04
CA ARG A 217 13.98 25.17 -8.12
C ARG A 217 14.57 26.13 -9.13
N GLY A 218 13.72 26.65 -10.04
CA GLY A 218 14.10 27.55 -11.12
C GLY A 218 14.90 26.91 -12.25
N ARG A 219 15.00 25.56 -12.29
CA ARG A 219 15.69 24.82 -13.36
C ARG A 219 14.68 24.02 -14.16
N THR A 220 14.96 23.85 -15.46
CA THR A 220 14.20 22.92 -16.30
C THR A 220 14.61 21.49 -15.99
N GLY A 221 13.63 20.63 -15.70
CA GLY A 221 13.81 19.19 -15.47
C GLY A 221 12.55 18.44 -15.87
N VAL A 222 12.69 17.16 -16.15
CA VAL A 222 11.58 16.28 -16.52
C VAL A 222 11.17 15.33 -15.41
N ASP A 223 11.98 15.26 -14.35
CA ASP A 223 11.72 14.47 -13.17
C ASP A 223 10.57 15.05 -12.32
N LEU A 224 9.99 14.20 -11.45
CA LEU A 224 8.83 14.59 -10.64
C LEU A 224 9.14 15.72 -9.66
N VAL A 225 10.35 15.76 -9.09
CA VAL A 225 10.76 16.83 -8.17
C VAL A 225 10.81 18.16 -8.91
N SER A 226 11.49 18.21 -10.07
CA SER A 226 11.57 19.41 -10.91
C SER A 226 10.20 19.94 -11.29
N ARG A 227 9.27 19.02 -11.65
CA ARG A 227 7.90 19.40 -12.02
C ARG A 227 7.14 19.96 -10.84
N LEU A 228 7.19 19.31 -9.67
CA LEU A 228 6.48 19.77 -8.47
C LEU A 228 6.95 21.17 -8.02
N VAL A 229 8.27 21.39 -7.97
CA VAL A 229 8.81 22.63 -7.39
C VAL A 229 8.76 23.84 -8.33
N ASN A 230 8.60 23.60 -9.65
CA ASN A 230 8.54 24.66 -10.66
C ASN A 230 7.14 24.83 -11.27
N GLN A 231 6.13 24.18 -10.71
CA GLN A 231 4.78 24.20 -11.23
C GLN A 231 4.02 25.46 -10.84
N GLU A 232 3.26 25.99 -11.80
CA GLU A 232 2.32 27.08 -11.54
C GLU A 232 1.15 26.62 -10.65
N PRO A 233 0.54 27.54 -9.89
CA PRO A 233 -0.63 27.21 -9.08
C PRO A 233 -1.73 26.52 -9.90
N MET A 234 -2.28 25.43 -9.37
CA MET A 234 -3.37 24.69 -10.00
C MET A 234 -4.70 25.09 -9.35
N ASP A 235 -5.65 25.55 -10.15
CA ASP A 235 -6.95 26.08 -9.66
C ASP A 235 -6.78 27.17 -8.57
N GLY A 236 -5.73 28.01 -8.67
CA GLY A 236 -5.39 29.03 -7.68
C GLY A 236 -4.72 28.50 -6.40
N ILE A 237 -4.46 27.19 -6.31
CA ILE A 237 -3.79 26.55 -5.19
C ILE A 237 -2.31 26.37 -5.54
N ALA A 238 -1.46 27.11 -4.83
CA ALA A 238 -0.01 26.95 -4.90
C ALA A 238 0.44 25.76 -4.04
N LEU A 239 1.44 25.04 -4.51
CA LEU A 239 2.11 23.99 -3.73
C LEU A 239 2.95 24.66 -2.64
N THR A 240 2.62 24.41 -1.38
CA THR A 240 3.45 24.86 -0.26
C THR A 240 4.64 23.93 -0.06
N GLU A 241 5.64 24.36 0.73
CA GLU A 241 6.76 23.49 1.11
C GLU A 241 6.25 22.23 1.86
N ARG A 242 5.28 22.39 2.72
CA ARG A 242 4.64 21.27 3.41
C ARG A 242 3.96 20.30 2.43
N ASP A 243 3.22 20.82 1.45
CA ASP A 243 2.61 19.97 0.41
C ASP A 243 3.68 19.18 -0.37
N PHE A 244 4.80 19.85 -0.72
CA PHE A 244 5.91 19.19 -1.39
C PHE A 244 6.52 18.08 -0.53
N ASN A 245 6.81 18.36 0.75
CA ASN A 245 7.36 17.38 1.69
C ASN A 245 6.43 16.18 1.85
N SER A 246 5.11 16.42 2.00
CA SER A 246 4.10 15.38 2.10
C SER A 246 3.99 14.55 0.80
N TYR A 247 4.12 15.18 -0.38
CA TYR A 247 4.15 14.47 -1.66
C TYR A 247 5.39 13.60 -1.80
N PHE A 248 6.55 14.14 -1.46
CA PHE A 248 7.80 13.40 -1.55
C PHE A 248 7.79 12.17 -0.66
N LEU A 249 7.36 12.34 0.61
CA LEU A 249 7.19 11.24 1.54
C LEU A 249 6.15 10.21 1.03
N LEU A 250 5.00 10.69 0.55
CA LEU A 250 3.95 9.81 0.02
C LEU A 250 4.45 8.96 -1.14
N LEU A 251 5.25 9.53 -2.06
CA LEU A 251 5.85 8.79 -3.17
C LEU A 251 6.82 7.73 -2.66
N VAL A 252 7.71 8.08 -1.71
CA VAL A 252 8.69 7.15 -1.13
C VAL A 252 8.00 5.95 -0.45
N VAL A 253 6.94 6.20 0.31
CA VAL A 253 6.22 5.14 1.02
C VAL A 253 5.30 4.34 0.10
N ALA A 254 4.37 5.02 -0.58
CA ALA A 254 3.30 4.34 -1.30
C ALA A 254 3.78 3.63 -2.56
N GLY A 255 4.80 4.16 -3.23
CA GLY A 255 5.33 3.60 -4.48
C GLY A 255 6.24 2.39 -4.27
N ASN A 256 6.78 2.21 -3.08
CA ASN A 256 7.72 1.12 -2.76
C ASN A 256 7.00 -0.07 -2.11
N GLU A 257 6.47 0.13 -0.91
CA GLU A 257 6.04 -0.95 -0.02
C GLU A 257 4.90 -1.80 -0.61
N THR A 258 3.93 -1.16 -1.24
CA THR A 258 2.75 -1.87 -1.75
C THR A 258 3.08 -2.79 -2.93
N THR A 259 3.93 -2.36 -3.85
CA THR A 259 4.37 -3.16 -5.00
C THR A 259 5.31 -4.28 -4.55
N ARG A 260 6.27 -3.99 -3.65
CA ARG A 260 7.15 -4.99 -3.02
C ARG A 260 6.34 -6.14 -2.43
N HIS A 261 5.38 -5.81 -1.57
CA HIS A 261 4.58 -6.84 -0.92
C HIS A 261 3.66 -7.56 -1.89
N THR A 262 3.14 -6.89 -2.94
CA THR A 262 2.35 -7.57 -3.97
C THR A 262 3.20 -8.60 -4.72
N ILE A 263 4.41 -8.26 -5.16
CA ILE A 263 5.34 -9.18 -5.85
C ILE A 263 5.67 -10.38 -4.95
N THR A 264 5.99 -10.11 -3.67
CA THR A 264 6.32 -11.16 -2.70
C THR A 264 5.15 -12.12 -2.45
N HIS A 265 3.96 -11.58 -2.19
CA HIS A 265 2.75 -12.40 -2.01
C HIS A 265 2.41 -13.20 -3.25
N SER A 266 2.55 -12.62 -4.44
CA SER A 266 2.26 -13.29 -5.70
C SER A 266 3.15 -14.51 -5.90
N MET A 267 4.45 -14.38 -5.60
CA MET A 267 5.38 -15.51 -5.66
C MET A 267 5.04 -16.58 -4.62
N ASN A 268 4.71 -16.18 -3.39
CA ASN A 268 4.28 -17.09 -2.35
C ASN A 268 3.00 -17.85 -2.73
N TYR A 269 2.01 -17.16 -3.32
CA TYR A 269 0.78 -17.80 -3.80
C TYR A 269 1.05 -18.75 -4.98
N LEU A 270 1.89 -18.37 -5.95
CA LEU A 270 2.26 -19.25 -7.07
C LEU A 270 3.00 -20.50 -6.60
N MET A 271 3.88 -20.38 -5.61
CA MET A 271 4.56 -21.52 -5.00
C MET A 271 3.56 -22.50 -4.35
N GLN A 272 2.52 -21.98 -3.69
CA GLN A 272 1.47 -22.78 -3.06
C GLN A 272 0.44 -23.35 -4.06
N ASN A 273 0.40 -22.83 -5.30
CA ASN A 273 -0.52 -23.22 -6.36
C ASN A 273 0.25 -23.56 -7.65
N PRO A 274 0.98 -24.69 -7.68
CA PRO A 274 1.87 -25.04 -8.79
C PRO A 274 1.13 -25.23 -10.13
N ASP A 275 -0.15 -25.61 -10.11
CA ASP A 275 -1.00 -25.67 -11.29
C ASP A 275 -1.22 -24.27 -11.92
N GLN A 276 -1.31 -23.24 -11.11
CA GLN A 276 -1.45 -21.84 -11.59
C GLN A 276 -0.11 -21.30 -12.11
N LEU A 277 1.00 -21.71 -11.49
CA LEU A 277 2.35 -21.41 -11.98
C LEU A 277 2.57 -22.04 -13.37
N GLU A 278 2.30 -23.33 -13.51
CA GLU A 278 2.41 -24.07 -14.79
C GLU A 278 1.52 -23.43 -15.87
N LEU A 279 0.28 -23.10 -15.53
CA LEU A 279 -0.66 -22.44 -16.46
C LEU A 279 -0.11 -21.12 -16.99
N LEU A 280 0.49 -20.28 -16.14
CA LEU A 280 1.10 -19.02 -16.58
C LEU A 280 2.37 -19.21 -17.39
N GLN A 281 3.12 -20.28 -17.15
CA GLN A 281 4.30 -20.64 -17.94
C GLN A 281 3.93 -21.15 -19.34
N GLU A 282 2.82 -21.88 -19.46
CA GLU A 282 2.28 -22.36 -20.73
C GLU A 282 1.56 -21.25 -21.51
N ARG A 283 0.91 -20.33 -20.79
CA ARG A 283 0.03 -19.31 -21.34
C ARG A 283 0.39 -17.92 -20.83
N PRO A 284 1.55 -17.37 -21.21
CA PRO A 284 2.03 -16.06 -20.73
C PRO A 284 1.10 -14.88 -21.07
N GLU A 285 0.22 -15.05 -22.06
CA GLU A 285 -0.80 -14.04 -22.38
C GLU A 285 -1.82 -13.83 -21.25
N LEU A 286 -1.88 -14.73 -20.26
CA LEU A 286 -2.71 -14.58 -19.07
C LEU A 286 -2.10 -13.67 -17.99
N ILE A 287 -0.81 -13.35 -18.07
CA ILE A 287 -0.11 -12.56 -17.05
C ILE A 287 -0.84 -11.23 -16.73
N PRO A 288 -1.35 -10.45 -17.70
CA PRO A 288 -2.12 -9.25 -17.38
C PRO A 288 -3.36 -9.48 -16.50
N TRP A 289 -4.04 -10.62 -16.63
CA TRP A 289 -5.17 -11.00 -15.76
C TRP A 289 -4.69 -11.54 -14.41
N ALA A 290 -3.61 -12.31 -14.44
CA ALA A 290 -2.97 -12.80 -13.22
C ALA A 290 -2.53 -11.65 -12.32
N VAL A 291 -2.07 -10.52 -12.87
CA VAL A 291 -1.72 -9.30 -12.10
C VAL A 291 -2.91 -8.79 -11.27
N GLU A 292 -4.12 -8.79 -11.82
CA GLU A 292 -5.32 -8.40 -11.06
C GLU A 292 -5.62 -9.40 -9.93
N GLU A 293 -5.43 -10.70 -10.16
CA GLU A 293 -5.59 -11.72 -9.13
C GLU A 293 -4.49 -11.65 -8.05
N PHE A 294 -3.26 -11.36 -8.45
CA PHE A 294 -2.16 -11.10 -7.51
C PHE A 294 -2.48 -9.93 -6.59
N LEU A 295 -2.94 -8.82 -7.14
CA LEU A 295 -3.36 -7.63 -6.39
C LEU A 295 -4.53 -7.94 -5.45
N ARG A 296 -5.52 -8.71 -5.91
CA ARG A 296 -6.67 -9.12 -5.09
C ARG A 296 -6.23 -9.94 -3.90
N LEU A 297 -5.44 -11.00 -4.13
CA LEU A 297 -4.99 -11.92 -3.08
C LEU A 297 -3.97 -11.27 -2.15
N ALA A 298 -3.03 -10.49 -2.68
CA ALA A 298 -2.04 -9.79 -1.86
C ALA A 298 -2.69 -8.78 -0.92
N SER A 299 -3.66 -8.00 -1.43
CA SER A 299 -4.28 -6.92 -0.63
C SER A 299 -3.22 -6.16 0.20
N PRO A 300 -2.21 -5.51 -0.44
CA PRO A 300 -1.03 -5.01 0.25
C PRO A 300 -1.35 -3.93 1.30
N VAL A 301 -2.46 -3.22 1.13
CA VAL A 301 -3.06 -2.36 2.16
C VAL A 301 -4.29 -3.08 2.69
N TYR A 302 -4.31 -3.35 4.00
CA TYR A 302 -5.45 -4.01 4.63
C TYR A 302 -6.69 -3.15 4.65
N HIS A 303 -6.52 -1.86 5.00
CA HIS A 303 -7.65 -0.96 5.20
C HIS A 303 -7.27 0.51 4.93
N PHE A 304 -8.30 1.33 4.75
CA PHE A 304 -8.26 2.76 4.98
C PHE A 304 -9.40 3.20 5.89
N ARG A 305 -9.10 4.16 6.80
CA ARG A 305 -10.07 4.82 7.65
C ARG A 305 -10.68 6.02 6.93
N ARG A 306 -11.93 6.31 7.31
CA ARG A 306 -12.64 7.57 7.11
C ARG A 306 -13.21 8.03 8.44
N THR A 307 -13.62 9.29 8.50
CA THR A 307 -14.31 9.84 9.68
C THR A 307 -15.68 10.35 9.24
N ALA A 308 -16.73 9.96 9.95
CA ALA A 308 -18.09 10.41 9.67
C ALA A 308 -18.21 11.92 9.92
N THR A 309 -18.70 12.69 8.96
CA THR A 309 -18.88 14.14 9.07
C THR A 309 -20.22 14.53 9.67
N ARG A 310 -21.14 13.60 9.76
CA ARG A 310 -22.52 13.74 10.28
C ARG A 310 -23.03 12.40 10.75
N ASP A 311 -24.09 12.40 11.56
CA ASP A 311 -24.83 11.19 11.89
C ASP A 311 -25.36 10.53 10.64
N THR A 312 -25.16 9.22 10.50
CA THR A 312 -25.57 8.42 9.34
C THR A 312 -25.84 6.98 9.75
N GLU A 313 -26.17 6.13 8.80
CA GLU A 313 -26.49 4.72 9.03
C GLU A 313 -25.87 3.85 7.93
N ILE A 314 -25.31 2.70 8.31
CA ILE A 314 -24.90 1.64 7.39
C ILE A 314 -25.50 0.32 7.90
N ARG A 315 -26.33 -0.35 7.10
CA ARG A 315 -27.02 -1.61 7.43
C ARG A 315 -27.81 -1.60 8.74
N GLY A 316 -28.37 -0.46 9.14
CA GLY A 316 -29.12 -0.33 10.39
C GLY A 316 -28.28 0.07 11.60
N GLU A 317 -26.95 0.05 11.48
CA GLU A 317 -26.04 0.53 12.53
C GLU A 317 -25.91 2.05 12.47
N ALA A 318 -26.15 2.71 13.62
CA ALA A 318 -26.12 4.16 13.73
C ALA A 318 -24.67 4.66 13.94
N ILE A 319 -24.12 5.28 12.92
CA ILE A 319 -22.78 5.87 12.93
C ILE A 319 -22.89 7.35 13.28
N LYS A 320 -22.17 7.77 14.31
CA LYS A 320 -22.20 9.15 14.80
C LYS A 320 -21.17 10.03 14.09
N GLN A 321 -21.46 11.33 14.04
CA GLN A 321 -20.48 12.32 13.64
C GLN A 321 -19.21 12.21 14.49
N GLY A 322 -18.05 12.08 13.83
CA GLY A 322 -16.76 11.90 14.47
C GLY A 322 -16.29 10.44 14.54
N ASP A 323 -17.19 9.47 14.36
CA ASP A 323 -16.82 8.06 14.40
C ASP A 323 -15.82 7.72 13.29
N LYS A 324 -14.87 6.86 13.65
CA LYS A 324 -13.95 6.22 12.69
C LYS A 324 -14.72 5.12 11.94
N VAL A 325 -14.62 5.10 10.62
CA VAL A 325 -15.19 4.07 9.74
C VAL A 325 -14.06 3.47 8.91
N VAL A 326 -13.76 2.21 9.18
CA VAL A 326 -12.61 1.49 8.62
C VAL A 326 -13.08 0.55 7.52
N THR A 327 -12.55 0.76 6.32
CA THR A 327 -12.87 -0.04 5.13
C THR A 327 -11.80 -1.10 4.94
N TRP A 328 -12.10 -2.37 5.31
CA TRP A 328 -11.15 -3.48 5.22
C TRP A 328 -11.09 -4.03 3.79
N PHE A 329 -10.16 -3.51 2.98
CA PHE A 329 -9.97 -3.94 1.58
C PHE A 329 -9.66 -5.42 1.46
N ALA A 330 -8.84 -5.96 2.38
CA ALA A 330 -8.50 -7.37 2.42
C ALA A 330 -9.74 -8.27 2.59
N ALA A 331 -10.69 -7.85 3.46
CA ALA A 331 -11.97 -8.53 3.64
C ALA A 331 -12.84 -8.39 2.39
N GLY A 332 -12.96 -7.19 1.83
CA GLY A 332 -13.75 -6.93 0.61
C GLY A 332 -13.23 -7.70 -0.61
N ASN A 333 -11.90 -7.88 -0.74
CA ASN A 333 -11.27 -8.67 -1.80
C ASN A 333 -11.55 -10.19 -1.68
N ARG A 334 -12.15 -10.62 -0.58
CA ARG A 334 -12.56 -12.01 -0.32
C ARG A 334 -14.05 -12.16 -0.04
N ASP A 335 -14.84 -11.17 -0.47
CA ASP A 335 -16.29 -11.23 -0.31
C ASP A 335 -16.91 -12.21 -1.33
N PRO A 336 -17.54 -13.32 -0.88
CA PRO A 336 -18.16 -14.30 -1.77
C PRO A 336 -19.38 -13.77 -2.54
N GLN A 337 -19.89 -12.60 -2.18
CA GLN A 337 -20.92 -11.92 -2.98
C GLN A 337 -20.40 -11.36 -4.31
N VAL A 338 -19.05 -11.21 -4.42
CA VAL A 338 -18.39 -10.62 -5.60
C VAL A 338 -17.39 -11.58 -6.23
N PHE A 339 -16.75 -12.43 -5.44
CA PHE A 339 -15.71 -13.36 -5.90
C PHE A 339 -16.12 -14.81 -5.60
N ASP A 340 -16.41 -15.57 -6.63
CA ASP A 340 -16.62 -17.01 -6.48
C ASP A 340 -15.34 -17.66 -5.97
N ASP A 341 -15.47 -18.54 -4.94
CA ASP A 341 -14.33 -19.20 -4.28
C ASP A 341 -13.18 -18.21 -3.95
N PRO A 342 -13.42 -17.22 -3.07
CA PRO A 342 -12.57 -16.03 -2.94
C PRO A 342 -11.16 -16.31 -2.40
N TYR A 343 -10.91 -17.47 -1.79
CA TYR A 343 -9.61 -17.89 -1.28
C TYR A 343 -8.78 -18.66 -2.32
N ARG A 344 -9.43 -19.23 -3.32
CA ARG A 344 -8.75 -19.93 -4.41
C ARG A 344 -8.07 -18.93 -5.33
N MET A 345 -6.79 -19.17 -5.62
CA MET A 345 -6.08 -18.48 -6.67
C MET A 345 -6.60 -18.93 -8.04
N ASP A 346 -6.99 -17.97 -8.87
CA ASP A 346 -7.42 -18.21 -10.23
C ASP A 346 -6.86 -17.11 -11.15
N VAL A 347 -5.75 -17.41 -11.81
CA VAL A 347 -5.05 -16.45 -12.71
C VAL A 347 -5.87 -16.13 -13.98
N THR A 348 -7.01 -16.80 -14.18
CA THR A 348 -7.94 -16.52 -15.28
C THR A 348 -9.15 -15.70 -14.87
N ARG A 349 -9.26 -15.35 -13.58
CA ARG A 349 -10.41 -14.63 -13.04
C ARG A 349 -10.69 -13.33 -13.80
N ASN A 350 -11.82 -13.28 -14.48
CA ASN A 350 -12.29 -12.13 -15.24
C ASN A 350 -13.83 -12.12 -15.31
N PRO A 351 -14.51 -11.05 -14.84
CA PRO A 351 -13.93 -9.82 -14.29
C PRO A 351 -13.29 -10.02 -12.92
N ASN A 352 -12.29 -9.18 -12.58
CA ASN A 352 -11.66 -9.14 -11.27
C ASN A 352 -11.84 -7.75 -10.65
N GLU A 353 -12.93 -7.58 -9.94
CA GLU A 353 -13.41 -6.31 -9.39
C GLU A 353 -12.74 -5.96 -8.03
N HIS A 354 -11.43 -6.29 -7.89
CA HIS A 354 -10.71 -6.08 -6.63
C HIS A 354 -10.61 -4.61 -6.22
N MET A 355 -10.38 -4.36 -4.93
CA MET A 355 -10.26 -3.03 -4.34
C MET A 355 -8.86 -2.71 -3.81
N ALA A 356 -7.82 -3.42 -4.27
CA ALA A 356 -6.44 -3.20 -3.84
C ALA A 356 -5.93 -1.76 -4.11
N PHE A 357 -6.53 -1.06 -5.06
CA PHE A 357 -6.25 0.35 -5.36
C PHE A 357 -7.29 1.34 -4.81
N GLY A 358 -8.17 0.89 -3.90
CA GLY A 358 -9.42 1.59 -3.62
C GLY A 358 -10.40 1.44 -4.79
N ARG A 359 -11.71 1.63 -4.56
CA ARG A 359 -12.70 1.40 -5.64
C ARG A 359 -13.74 2.49 -5.74
N GLY A 360 -13.69 3.19 -6.88
CA GLY A 360 -14.75 4.10 -7.31
C GLY A 360 -14.81 5.45 -6.60
N GLY A 361 -13.90 5.73 -5.66
CA GLY A 361 -13.81 7.01 -4.98
C GLY A 361 -12.74 7.94 -5.58
N PRO A 362 -12.73 9.23 -5.20
CA PRO A 362 -11.74 10.20 -5.68
C PRO A 362 -10.31 9.87 -5.22
N HIS A 363 -10.16 9.11 -4.13
CA HIS A 363 -8.90 8.65 -3.58
C HIS A 363 -8.36 7.33 -4.20
N MET A 364 -8.93 6.87 -5.31
CA MET A 364 -8.40 5.70 -6.03
C MET A 364 -6.91 5.90 -6.33
N CYS A 365 -6.10 4.85 -6.14
CA CYS A 365 -4.65 4.90 -6.28
C CYS A 365 -4.21 5.54 -7.60
N MET A 366 -3.36 6.57 -7.49
CA MET A 366 -2.83 7.27 -8.67
C MET A 366 -1.80 6.42 -9.40
N GLY A 367 -0.98 5.65 -8.66
CA GLY A 367 0.08 4.79 -9.18
C GLY A 367 -0.40 3.44 -9.75
N ASN A 368 -1.71 3.22 -9.86
CA ASN A 368 -2.25 1.91 -10.23
C ASN A 368 -1.78 1.37 -11.60
N ALA A 369 -1.53 2.25 -12.58
CA ALA A 369 -1.00 1.84 -13.89
C ALA A 369 0.48 1.44 -13.81
N LEU A 370 1.27 2.14 -12.98
CA LEU A 370 2.68 1.84 -12.76
C LEU A 370 2.83 0.50 -12.04
N ALA A 371 2.14 0.30 -10.93
CA ALA A 371 2.18 -0.95 -10.18
C ALA A 371 1.81 -2.17 -11.05
N ARG A 372 0.77 -2.06 -11.89
CA ARG A 372 0.43 -3.12 -12.84
C ARG A 372 1.52 -3.41 -13.84
N LEU A 373 2.18 -2.37 -14.37
CA LEU A 373 3.28 -2.54 -15.30
C LEU A 373 4.49 -3.19 -14.64
N GLU A 374 4.84 -2.76 -13.43
CA GLU A 374 5.93 -3.32 -12.64
C GLU A 374 5.72 -4.81 -12.36
N ILE A 375 4.56 -5.18 -11.81
CA ILE A 375 4.22 -6.55 -11.48
C ILE A 375 4.19 -7.41 -12.76
N LYS A 376 3.57 -6.90 -13.82
CA LYS A 376 3.50 -7.59 -15.11
C LYS A 376 4.89 -7.92 -15.65
N ILE A 377 5.78 -6.94 -15.74
CA ILE A 377 7.13 -7.13 -16.29
C ILE A 377 7.94 -8.08 -15.42
N MET A 378 7.83 -7.97 -14.09
CA MET A 378 8.50 -8.88 -13.16
C MET A 378 8.11 -10.34 -13.47
N PHE A 379 6.84 -10.66 -13.59
CA PHE A 379 6.40 -12.02 -13.84
C PHE A 379 6.55 -12.47 -15.30
N GLU A 380 6.51 -11.58 -16.28
CA GLU A 380 6.85 -11.90 -17.68
C GLU A 380 8.30 -12.37 -17.84
N ASP A 381 9.23 -11.83 -17.04
CA ASP A 381 10.65 -12.22 -17.11
C ASP A 381 10.98 -13.38 -16.16
N LEU A 382 10.38 -13.41 -14.96
CA LEU A 382 10.64 -14.42 -13.95
C LEU A 382 10.13 -15.82 -14.35
N LEU A 383 8.85 -15.90 -14.76
CA LEU A 383 8.18 -17.19 -14.97
C LEU A 383 8.81 -18.08 -16.04
N PRO A 384 9.30 -17.57 -17.19
CA PRO A 384 9.97 -18.39 -18.20
C PRO A 384 11.31 -18.98 -17.75
N ARG A 385 11.95 -18.39 -16.73
CA ARG A 385 13.30 -18.78 -16.27
C ARG A 385 13.33 -19.88 -15.23
N ILE A 386 12.19 -20.13 -14.57
CA ILE A 386 12.10 -21.07 -13.46
C ILE A 386 11.27 -22.30 -13.82
N THR A 387 11.57 -23.43 -13.18
CA THR A 387 10.72 -24.63 -13.22
C THR A 387 9.92 -24.77 -11.95
N SER A 388 10.52 -24.44 -10.81
CA SER A 388 9.86 -24.51 -9.51
C SER A 388 10.46 -23.51 -8.52
N VAL A 389 9.72 -23.24 -7.45
CA VAL A 389 10.18 -22.47 -6.28
C VAL A 389 9.88 -23.28 -5.04
N GLN A 390 10.84 -23.36 -4.15
CA GLN A 390 10.73 -24.06 -2.87
C GLN A 390 11.00 -23.08 -1.72
N GLN A 391 10.15 -23.09 -0.70
CA GLN A 391 10.38 -22.35 0.55
C GLN A 391 11.49 -23.02 1.36
N MET A 392 12.50 -22.22 1.77
CA MET A 392 13.68 -22.74 2.48
C MET A 392 13.71 -22.36 3.97
N GLY A 393 12.77 -21.56 4.42
CA GLY A 393 12.65 -21.12 5.81
C GLY A 393 11.28 -20.56 6.11
N GLU A 394 11.11 -20.02 7.31
CA GLU A 394 9.86 -19.39 7.73
C GLU A 394 9.63 -18.05 7.00
N VAL A 395 8.39 -17.80 6.59
CA VAL A 395 7.97 -16.50 6.06
C VAL A 395 7.74 -15.55 7.23
N SER A 396 8.59 -14.54 7.35
CA SER A 396 8.46 -13.52 8.40
C SER A 396 7.56 -12.38 7.96
N ARG A 397 6.54 -12.08 8.76
CA ARG A 397 5.54 -11.06 8.44
C ARG A 397 5.78 -9.77 9.21
N LEU A 398 5.28 -8.67 8.65
CA LEU A 398 5.27 -7.37 9.30
C LEU A 398 4.19 -7.33 10.39
N ARG A 399 4.52 -6.83 11.58
CA ARG A 399 3.57 -6.57 12.66
C ARG A 399 2.77 -5.30 12.34
N SER A 400 1.74 -5.43 11.52
CA SER A 400 0.93 -4.29 11.05
C SER A 400 -0.47 -4.73 10.65
N ASN A 401 -1.48 -4.04 11.13
CA ASN A 401 -2.86 -4.17 10.64
C ASN A 401 -3.16 -3.23 9.47
N PHE A 402 -2.20 -2.38 9.06
CA PHE A 402 -2.34 -1.44 7.96
C PHE A 402 -1.75 -1.99 6.66
N ILE A 403 -0.53 -2.53 6.71
CA ILE A 403 0.18 -3.10 5.55
C ILE A 403 0.30 -4.62 5.70
N ASN A 404 -0.15 -5.36 4.68
CA ASN A 404 0.02 -6.81 4.56
C ASN A 404 1.43 -7.13 4.09
N GLY A 405 2.40 -6.96 4.98
CA GLY A 405 3.82 -7.06 4.66
C GLY A 405 4.42 -8.44 4.92
N ILE A 406 5.38 -8.83 4.07
CA ILE A 406 6.31 -9.94 4.30
C ILE A 406 7.71 -9.33 4.39
N LYS A 407 8.40 -9.56 5.53
CA LYS A 407 9.76 -9.06 5.78
C LYS A 407 10.81 -9.96 5.16
N ARG A 408 10.61 -11.28 5.23
CA ARG A 408 11.54 -12.30 4.70
C ARG A 408 10.77 -13.46 4.07
N PHE A 409 11.28 -13.92 2.93
CA PHE A 409 10.75 -15.07 2.20
C PHE A 409 11.93 -15.86 1.59
N PRO A 410 12.61 -16.71 2.39
CA PRO A 410 13.71 -17.53 1.92
C PRO A 410 13.23 -18.58 0.91
N VAL A 411 13.84 -18.57 -0.28
CA VAL A 411 13.46 -19.48 -1.38
C VAL A 411 14.69 -20.09 -2.04
N LYS A 412 14.48 -21.27 -2.63
CA LYS A 412 15.33 -21.88 -3.63
C LYS A 412 14.56 -21.95 -4.93
N VAL A 413 15.19 -21.52 -6.00
CA VAL A 413 14.61 -21.51 -7.34
C VAL A 413 15.32 -22.55 -8.21
N GLU A 414 14.54 -23.39 -8.89
CA GLU A 414 15.08 -24.26 -9.92
C GLU A 414 14.91 -23.58 -11.28
N LEU A 415 16.03 -23.39 -11.98
CA LEU A 415 16.06 -22.74 -13.28
C LEU A 415 15.73 -23.73 -14.41
N ARG A 416 15.20 -23.21 -15.51
CA ARG A 416 14.98 -23.96 -16.75
C ARG A 416 16.26 -24.14 -17.53
#